data_c33e5564a5ce5565871d0062f447ef5c
#
_entry.id   c33e5564a5ce5565871d0062f447ef5c
#
_cell.length_a   1.000
_cell.length_b   1.000
_cell.length_c   1.000
_cell.angle_alpha   90.00
_cell.angle_beta   90.00
_cell.angle_gamma   90.00
#
_symmetry.space_group_name_H-M   'P 1'
#
loop_
_entity.id
_entity.type
_entity.pdbx_description
1 polymer ?
#
loop_
_entity_poly.entity_id
_entity_poly.type
_entity_poly.pdbx_seq_one_letter_code
_entity_poly.pdbx_strand_id
1 'polypeptide(L)'
;MKRLIAAVFITILLASCAGSSTVTVGGRPVSMPKKAADEHEKLIENVGIYDDPELAAYVNEIGARLVAESSMPDQEFTFTLLDSPDINAFALPGGLIYINRGLLAYLDSEAELAGVIAHEIGHITE
;
A
#
# COMPACT_ATOMS: atom_id res chain seq x y z
N MET A 1 -39.82 -53.39 5.08
CA MET A 1 -38.66 -52.68 5.64
C MET A 1 -38.08 -51.78 4.56
N LYS A 2 -38.41 -50.51 4.57
CA LYS A 2 -37.91 -49.52 3.60
C LYS A 2 -36.64 -48.85 4.19
N ARG A 3 -35.48 -49.11 3.60
CA ARG A 3 -34.24 -48.45 3.97
C ARG A 3 -34.20 -47.08 3.31
N LEU A 4 -34.28 -46.02 4.11
CA LEU A 4 -34.06 -44.64 3.69
C LEU A 4 -32.54 -44.42 3.54
N ILE A 5 -32.06 -44.21 2.31
CA ILE A 5 -30.72 -43.80 2.04
C ILE A 5 -30.73 -42.26 2.08
N ALA A 6 -30.18 -41.70 3.17
CA ALA A 6 -29.96 -40.27 3.27
C ALA A 6 -28.71 -39.91 2.43
N ALA A 7 -28.95 -39.25 1.31
CA ALA A 7 -27.86 -38.67 0.53
C ALA A 7 -27.33 -37.40 1.25
N VAL A 8 -26.14 -37.51 1.81
CA VAL A 8 -25.42 -36.36 2.37
C VAL A 8 -24.80 -35.60 1.20
N PHE A 9 -25.40 -34.49 0.84
CA PHE A 9 -24.81 -33.52 -0.06
C PHE A 9 -23.72 -32.77 0.71
N ILE A 10 -22.47 -33.16 0.49
CA ILE A 10 -21.30 -32.36 0.92
C ILE A 10 -21.16 -31.22 -0.07
N THR A 11 -21.67 -30.05 0.29
CA THR A 11 -21.37 -28.79 -0.40
C THR A 11 -19.94 -28.41 -0.09
N ILE A 12 -19.02 -28.70 -1.03
CA ILE A 12 -17.66 -28.18 -0.96
C ILE A 12 -17.74 -26.70 -1.28
N LEU A 13 -17.72 -25.88 -0.22
CA LEU A 13 -17.52 -24.45 -0.35
C LEU A 13 -16.06 -24.24 -0.78
N LEU A 14 -15.82 -24.03 -2.07
CA LEU A 14 -14.55 -23.52 -2.57
C LEU A 14 -14.42 -22.06 -2.10
N ALA A 15 -13.92 -21.89 -0.88
CA ALA A 15 -13.43 -20.60 -0.44
C ALA A 15 -12.23 -20.25 -1.32
N SER A 16 -12.44 -19.39 -2.30
CA SER A 16 -11.37 -18.72 -3.04
C SER A 16 -10.62 -17.85 -2.02
N CYS A 17 -9.58 -18.42 -1.42
CA CYS A 17 -8.61 -17.68 -0.64
C CYS A 17 -7.81 -16.79 -1.59
N ALA A 18 -8.31 -15.59 -1.87
CA ALA A 18 -7.44 -14.48 -2.22
C ALA A 18 -6.59 -14.23 -0.96
N GLY A 19 -5.42 -14.85 -0.89
CA GLY A 19 -4.56 -14.80 0.29
C GLY A 19 -4.15 -13.37 0.58
N SER A 20 -4.60 -12.82 1.71
CA SER A 20 -4.05 -11.60 2.27
C SER A 20 -2.79 -11.95 3.07
N SER A 21 -1.78 -11.10 2.97
CA SER A 21 -0.56 -11.18 3.76
C SER A 21 -0.45 -9.94 4.65
N THR A 22 0.12 -10.10 5.83
CA THR A 22 0.42 -8.97 6.71
C THR A 22 1.92 -8.72 6.68
N VAL A 23 2.31 -7.52 6.29
CA VAL A 23 3.70 -7.08 6.24
C VAL A 23 3.87 -5.88 7.16
N THR A 24 5.02 -5.76 7.80
CA THR A 24 5.33 -4.58 8.61
C THR A 24 5.90 -3.47 7.73
N VAL A 25 5.19 -2.36 7.63
CA VAL A 25 5.61 -1.19 6.87
C VAL A 25 5.67 0.01 7.81
N GLY A 26 6.81 0.67 7.89
CA GLY A 26 7.00 1.80 8.82
C GLY A 26 6.75 1.45 10.29
N GLY A 27 7.02 0.20 10.70
CA GLY A 27 6.79 -0.28 12.07
C GLY A 27 5.34 -0.67 12.38
N ARG A 28 4.42 -0.62 11.42
CA ARG A 28 3.01 -0.98 11.59
C ARG A 28 2.65 -2.22 10.74
N PRO A 29 1.82 -3.14 11.27
CA PRO A 29 1.32 -4.25 10.48
C PRO A 29 0.28 -3.72 9.45
N VAL A 30 0.50 -4.02 8.18
CA VAL A 30 -0.39 -3.67 7.08
C VAL A 30 -0.87 -4.94 6.40
N SER A 31 -2.18 -5.12 6.31
CA SER A 31 -2.79 -6.24 5.58
C SER A 31 -2.99 -5.85 4.12
N MET A 32 -2.48 -6.67 3.21
CA MET A 32 -2.53 -6.39 1.78
C MET A 32 -2.64 -7.69 0.95
N PRO A 33 -3.02 -7.61 -0.34
CA PRO A 33 -2.96 -8.76 -1.23
C PRO A 33 -1.55 -9.36 -1.27
N LYS A 34 -1.45 -10.70 -1.29
CA LYS A 34 -0.14 -11.38 -1.30
C LYS A 34 0.81 -10.85 -2.38
N LYS A 35 0.30 -10.58 -3.57
CA LYS A 35 1.10 -10.02 -4.67
C LYS A 35 1.73 -8.68 -4.30
N ALA A 36 0.97 -7.79 -3.64
CA ALA A 36 1.49 -6.50 -3.18
C ALA A 36 2.54 -6.67 -2.07
N ALA A 37 2.35 -7.64 -1.18
CA ALA A 37 3.34 -7.99 -0.16
C ALA A 37 4.65 -8.47 -0.79
N ASP A 38 4.57 -9.39 -1.76
CA ASP A 38 5.75 -9.90 -2.48
C ASP A 38 6.49 -8.78 -3.26
N GLU A 39 5.76 -7.83 -3.83
CA GLU A 39 6.33 -6.66 -4.52
C GLU A 39 6.98 -5.69 -3.52
N HIS A 40 6.33 -5.43 -2.38
CA HIS A 40 6.90 -4.62 -1.31
C HIS A 40 8.25 -5.19 -0.83
N GLU A 41 8.30 -6.49 -0.50
CA GLU A 41 9.53 -7.13 -0.06
C GLU A 41 10.66 -6.98 -1.09
N LYS A 42 10.37 -7.21 -2.37
CA LYS A 42 11.36 -7.04 -3.46
C LYS A 42 11.85 -5.60 -3.59
N LEU A 43 10.98 -4.60 -3.40
CA LEU A 43 11.37 -3.20 -3.42
C LEU A 43 12.34 -2.88 -2.28
N ILE A 44 12.04 -3.34 -1.06
CA ILE A 44 12.89 -3.11 0.10
C ILE A 44 14.24 -3.83 -0.05
N GLU A 45 14.25 -5.05 -0.58
CA GLU A 45 15.49 -5.81 -0.81
C GLU A 45 16.38 -5.20 -1.91
N ASN A 46 15.79 -4.73 -3.01
CA ASN A 46 16.55 -4.29 -4.18
C ASN A 46 16.86 -2.80 -4.20
N VAL A 47 16.01 -1.97 -3.65
CA VAL A 47 16.14 -0.50 -3.65
C VAL A 47 16.51 0.00 -2.26
N GLY A 48 15.84 -0.49 -1.24
CA GLY A 48 16.03 -0.06 0.15
C GLY A 48 15.19 1.16 0.54
N ILE A 49 15.03 1.33 1.84
CA ILE A 49 14.36 2.48 2.44
C ILE A 49 15.37 3.63 2.57
N TYR A 50 14.95 4.83 2.19
CA TYR A 50 15.72 6.05 2.50
C TYR A 50 15.53 6.39 3.98
N ASP A 51 16.60 6.26 4.76
CA ASP A 51 16.59 6.42 6.20
C ASP A 51 16.71 7.90 6.62
N ASP A 52 15.59 8.60 6.54
CA ASP A 52 15.39 9.96 7.05
C ASP A 52 14.04 10.04 7.79
N PRO A 53 14.04 9.79 9.11
CA PRO A 53 12.80 9.76 9.89
C PRO A 53 12.02 11.07 9.91
N GLU A 54 12.71 12.22 9.87
CA GLU A 54 12.06 13.53 9.87
C GLU A 54 11.34 13.77 8.53
N LEU A 55 12.01 13.47 7.43
CA LEU A 55 11.42 13.58 6.09
C LEU A 55 10.27 12.59 5.92
N ALA A 56 10.42 11.36 6.40
CA ALA A 56 9.37 10.36 6.37
C ALA A 56 8.12 10.81 7.17
N ALA A 57 8.31 11.38 8.34
CA ALA A 57 7.22 11.93 9.15
C ALA A 57 6.51 13.08 8.44
N TYR A 58 7.26 13.98 7.82
CA TYR A 58 6.73 15.11 7.05
C TYR A 58 5.88 14.64 5.86
N VAL A 59 6.38 13.70 5.08
CA VAL A 59 5.65 13.13 3.94
C VAL A 59 4.37 12.42 4.40
N ASN A 60 4.44 11.66 5.48
CA ASN A 60 3.26 10.99 6.05
C ASN A 60 2.22 11.99 6.57
N GLU A 61 2.61 13.12 7.14
CA GLU A 61 1.69 14.17 7.57
C GLU A 61 0.94 14.78 6.38
N ILE A 62 1.63 15.12 5.30
CA ILE A 62 1.00 15.61 4.07
C ILE A 62 0.04 14.56 3.53
N GLY A 63 0.48 13.32 3.43
CA GLY A 63 -0.32 12.18 2.96
C GLY A 63 -1.59 11.99 3.77
N ALA A 64 -1.51 12.03 5.10
CA ALA A 64 -2.66 11.88 5.99
C ALA A 64 -3.71 12.99 5.78
N ARG A 65 -3.28 14.23 5.58
CA ARG A 65 -4.19 15.35 5.27
C ARG A 65 -4.91 15.14 3.94
N LEU A 66 -4.20 14.67 2.92
CA LEU A 66 -4.78 14.39 1.60
C LEU A 66 -5.74 13.21 1.62
N VAL A 67 -5.41 12.14 2.35
CA VAL A 67 -6.31 10.97 2.52
C VAL A 67 -7.60 11.38 3.19
N ALA A 68 -7.56 12.22 4.21
CA ALA A 68 -8.75 12.70 4.91
C ALA A 68 -9.73 13.43 3.98
N GLU A 69 -9.24 14.07 2.92
CA GLU A 69 -10.05 14.78 1.91
C GLU A 69 -10.34 13.93 0.66
N SER A 70 -9.88 12.67 0.62
CA SER A 70 -10.09 11.75 -0.51
C SER A 70 -11.47 11.10 -0.47
N SER A 71 -11.81 10.35 -1.52
CA SER A 71 -13.04 9.53 -1.57
C SER A 71 -13.01 8.33 -0.61
N MET A 72 -11.86 8.00 -0.01
CA MET A 72 -11.66 6.89 0.92
C MET A 72 -10.93 7.33 2.20
N PRO A 73 -11.51 8.27 2.99
CA PRO A 73 -10.84 8.86 4.15
C PRO A 73 -10.55 7.87 5.28
N ASP A 74 -11.28 6.76 5.34
CA ASP A 74 -11.14 5.73 6.36
C ASP A 74 -10.15 4.61 5.95
N GLN A 75 -9.63 4.65 4.72
CA GLN A 75 -8.64 3.68 4.27
C GLN A 75 -7.27 4.02 4.84
N GLU A 76 -6.57 2.99 5.33
CA GLU A 76 -5.18 3.14 5.73
C GLU A 76 -4.26 3.26 4.51
N PHE A 77 -3.43 4.29 4.52
CA PHE A 77 -2.35 4.51 3.56
C PHE A 77 -1.01 4.51 4.27
N THR A 78 0.01 4.03 3.59
CA THR A 78 1.39 4.04 4.08
C THR A 78 2.30 4.66 3.03
N PHE A 79 3.06 5.67 3.42
CA PHE A 79 3.99 6.39 2.55
C PHE A 79 5.41 5.97 2.92
N THR A 80 6.14 5.38 1.96
CA THR A 80 7.50 4.87 2.13
C THR A 80 8.45 5.61 1.22
N LEU A 81 9.56 6.12 1.80
CA LEU A 81 10.64 6.74 1.03
C LEU A 81 11.62 5.66 0.58
N LEU A 82 11.88 5.60 -0.72
CA LEU A 82 12.83 4.67 -1.32
C LEU A 82 14.18 5.36 -1.60
N ASP A 83 15.26 4.62 -1.35
CA ASP A 83 16.62 5.07 -1.63
C ASP A 83 16.99 4.91 -3.11
N SER A 84 16.21 5.56 -3.98
CA SER A 84 16.44 5.61 -5.42
C SER A 84 16.66 7.04 -5.87
N PRO A 85 17.66 7.30 -6.75
CA PRO A 85 17.88 8.62 -7.34
C PRO A 85 16.86 8.97 -8.44
N ASP A 86 16.03 8.03 -8.87
CA ASP A 86 15.06 8.23 -9.94
C ASP A 86 13.96 9.22 -9.52
N ILE A 87 13.53 10.05 -10.47
CA ILE A 87 12.41 10.97 -10.28
C ILE A 87 11.11 10.18 -10.50
N ASN A 88 10.63 9.52 -9.46
CA ASN A 88 9.43 8.67 -9.53
C ASN A 88 8.71 8.56 -8.19
N ALA A 89 7.40 8.35 -8.27
CA ALA A 89 6.53 7.88 -7.20
C ALA A 89 5.53 6.89 -7.81
N PHE A 90 5.01 5.96 -7.01
CA PHE A 90 4.05 4.96 -7.48
C PHE A 90 3.27 4.35 -6.32
N ALA A 91 2.14 3.73 -6.64
CA ALA A 91 1.27 3.08 -5.69
C ALA A 91 1.18 1.57 -5.94
N LEU A 92 1.06 0.80 -4.86
CA LEU A 92 0.69 -0.62 -4.87
C LEU A 92 -0.65 -0.83 -4.18
N PRO A 93 -1.40 -1.89 -4.55
CA PRO A 93 -2.64 -2.25 -3.87
C PRO A 93 -2.45 -2.43 -2.36
N GLY A 94 -3.44 -2.00 -1.57
CA GLY A 94 -3.38 -2.02 -0.11
C GLY A 94 -2.99 -0.69 0.53
N GLY A 95 -3.06 0.42 -0.22
CA GLY A 95 -2.76 1.76 0.29
C GLY A 95 -1.26 2.04 0.43
N LEU A 96 -0.41 1.33 -0.31
CA LEU A 96 1.03 1.53 -0.28
C LEU A 96 1.45 2.55 -1.34
N ILE A 97 2.06 3.64 -0.91
CA ILE A 97 2.60 4.68 -1.77
C ILE A 97 4.10 4.81 -1.53
N TYR A 98 4.86 4.81 -2.60
CA TYR A 98 6.31 4.90 -2.59
C TYR A 98 6.76 6.18 -3.27
N ILE A 99 7.71 6.85 -2.66
CA ILE A 99 8.29 8.10 -3.16
C ILE A 99 9.80 7.97 -3.15
N ASN A 100 10.42 8.07 -4.31
CA ASN A 100 11.87 8.02 -4.42
C ASN A 100 12.49 9.31 -3.89
N ARG A 101 13.63 9.19 -3.21
CA ARG A 101 14.40 10.38 -2.75
C ARG A 101 14.76 11.33 -3.89
N GLY A 102 14.99 10.79 -5.11
CA GLY A 102 15.28 11.60 -6.29
C GLY A 102 14.14 12.52 -6.69
N LEU A 103 12.89 12.09 -6.52
CA LEU A 103 11.73 12.96 -6.73
C LEU A 103 11.67 14.07 -5.68
N LEU A 104 11.89 13.76 -4.41
CA LEU A 104 11.89 14.75 -3.33
C LEU A 104 12.96 15.84 -3.56
N ALA A 105 14.13 15.45 -4.04
CA ALA A 105 15.21 16.39 -4.39
C ALA A 105 14.89 17.25 -5.62
N TYR A 106 14.00 16.78 -6.50
CA TYR A 106 13.60 17.48 -7.71
C TYR A 106 12.49 18.51 -7.47
N LEU A 107 11.60 18.26 -6.52
CA LEU A 107 10.45 19.13 -6.22
C LEU A 107 10.92 20.40 -5.48
N ASP A 108 10.31 21.53 -5.84
CA ASP A 108 10.67 22.86 -5.31
C ASP A 108 9.76 23.32 -4.16
N SER A 109 8.61 22.67 -3.96
CA SER A 109 7.62 23.09 -2.97
C SER A 109 6.80 21.96 -2.37
N GLU A 110 6.21 22.20 -1.18
CA GLU A 110 5.23 21.31 -0.56
C GLU A 110 4.00 21.12 -1.45
N ALA A 111 3.57 22.14 -2.18
CA ALA A 111 2.43 22.06 -3.07
C ALA A 111 2.66 21.08 -4.22
N GLU A 112 3.87 21.04 -4.77
CA GLU A 112 4.24 20.04 -5.79
C GLU A 112 4.26 18.63 -5.22
N LEU A 113 4.83 18.44 -4.03
CA LEU A 113 4.81 17.16 -3.32
C LEU A 113 3.39 16.70 -3.03
N ALA A 114 2.55 17.58 -2.52
CA ALA A 114 1.13 17.30 -2.27
C ALA A 114 0.39 16.89 -3.55
N GLY A 115 0.69 17.53 -4.69
CA GLY A 115 0.15 17.18 -6.00
C GLY A 115 0.53 15.76 -6.44
N VAL A 116 1.78 15.37 -6.26
CA VAL A 116 2.26 14.00 -6.56
C VAL A 116 1.57 12.99 -5.65
N ILE A 117 1.55 13.21 -4.34
CA ILE A 117 0.92 12.30 -3.38
C ILE A 117 -0.58 12.16 -3.68
N ALA A 118 -1.28 13.26 -3.97
CA ALA A 118 -2.70 13.23 -4.32
C ALA A 118 -2.96 12.40 -5.60
N HIS A 119 -2.07 12.49 -6.58
CA HIS A 119 -2.14 11.69 -7.80
C HIS A 119 -2.02 10.19 -7.49
N GLU A 120 -1.07 9.79 -6.63
CA GLU A 120 -0.89 8.39 -6.25
C GLU A 120 -2.07 7.86 -5.39
N ILE A 121 -2.63 8.69 -4.51
CA ILE A 121 -3.86 8.35 -3.77
C ILE A 121 -5.01 8.10 -4.76
N GLY A 122 -5.15 8.94 -5.80
CA GLY A 122 -6.14 8.79 -6.86
C GLY A 122 -6.08 7.41 -7.52
N HIS A 123 -4.90 6.91 -7.84
CA HIS A 123 -4.73 5.57 -8.44
C HIS A 123 -5.23 4.41 -7.56
N ILE A 124 -5.31 4.61 -6.25
CA ILE A 124 -5.81 3.58 -5.33
C ILE A 124 -7.32 3.71 -5.11
N THR A 125 -7.85 4.93 -5.21
CA THR A 125 -9.25 5.25 -4.87
C THR A 125 -10.20 5.22 -6.08
N GLU A 126 -9.69 5.12 -7.29
CA GLU A 126 -10.44 4.94 -8.54
C GLU A 126 -10.67 3.45 -8.85
#